data_fb1d14fdb0204fbc965ded645ff205e4
#
_entry.id   fb1d14fdb0204fbc965ded645ff205e4
#
_cell.length_a   1.000
_cell.length_b   1.000
_cell.length_c   1.000
_cell.angle_alpha   90.00
_cell.angle_beta   90.00
_cell.angle_gamma   90.00
#
_symmetry.space_group_name_H-M   'P 1'
#
loop_
_entity.id
_entity.type
_entity.pdbx_description
1 polymer ?
#
loop_
_entity_poly.entity_id
_entity_poly.type
_entity_poly.pdbx_seq_one_letter_code
_entity_poly.pdbx_strand_id
1 'polypeptide(L)'
;MSFSELRSLLLRIKSDRSAYERYQDKTFIVPCKLSKTLFDFRFEKVRSGKKDKSGSGSRGEKKKSKQYEFCLTAHLTGTVRDGDARISARFASRIVEPFYSVRPTDLRKMHKEDRERANKLASEGSTQVISEFGDLTSLHMKLLLSAKDYYAQSSLPDTIDGSTPLVIVTDVGR
;
A
#
# COMPACT_ATOMS: atom_id res chain seq x y z
N MET A 1 -15.38 -1.24 -11.26
CA MET A 1 -15.61 0.13 -10.74
C MET A 1 -14.74 1.11 -11.51
N SER A 2 -15.30 2.22 -11.94
CA SER A 2 -14.51 3.27 -12.58
C SER A 2 -13.69 4.04 -11.53
N PHE A 3 -12.65 4.73 -11.98
CA PHE A 3 -11.89 5.60 -11.10
C PHE A 3 -12.74 6.72 -10.49
N SER A 4 -13.67 7.26 -11.28
CA SER A 4 -14.60 8.30 -10.82
C SER A 4 -15.52 7.77 -9.71
N GLU A 5 -16.01 6.54 -9.83
CA GLU A 5 -16.85 5.91 -8.81
C GLU A 5 -16.06 5.66 -7.52
N LEU A 6 -14.81 5.18 -7.64
CA LEU A 6 -13.94 4.99 -6.47
C LEU A 6 -13.67 6.32 -5.77
N ARG A 7 -13.35 7.35 -6.53
CA ARG A 7 -13.10 8.70 -5.98
C ARG A 7 -14.32 9.21 -5.22
N SER A 8 -15.50 9.08 -5.81
CA SER A 8 -16.76 9.50 -5.19
C SER A 8 -17.03 8.72 -3.90
N LEU A 9 -16.75 7.42 -3.90
CA LEU A 9 -16.86 6.57 -2.71
C LEU A 9 -15.94 7.08 -1.59
N LEU A 10 -14.68 7.33 -1.91
CA LEU A 10 -13.69 7.77 -0.91
C LEU A 10 -14.03 9.13 -0.32
N LEU A 11 -14.57 10.05 -1.13
CA LEU A 11 -15.02 11.36 -0.65
C LEU A 11 -16.25 11.24 0.26
N ARG A 12 -17.11 10.28 0.02
CA ARG A 12 -18.35 10.07 0.76
C ARG A 12 -18.19 9.27 2.04
N ILE A 13 -17.19 8.41 2.09
CA ILE A 13 -17.02 7.38 3.13
C ILE A 13 -16.93 7.98 4.55
N LYS A 14 -16.37 9.18 4.69
CA LYS A 14 -16.26 9.86 5.98
C LYS A 14 -17.62 10.20 6.60
N SER A 15 -18.56 10.61 5.78
CA SER A 15 -19.88 11.08 6.21
C SER A 15 -20.98 10.05 6.02
N ASP A 16 -20.71 8.98 5.27
CA ASP A 16 -21.69 7.93 4.95
C ASP A 16 -21.24 6.58 5.49
N ARG A 17 -21.72 6.26 6.68
CA ARG A 17 -21.43 4.99 7.35
C ARG A 17 -21.89 3.78 6.53
N SER A 18 -23.04 3.87 5.89
CA SER A 18 -23.56 2.74 5.11
C SER A 18 -22.70 2.47 3.86
N ALA A 19 -22.10 3.49 3.27
CA ALA A 19 -21.14 3.32 2.19
C ALA A 19 -19.90 2.56 2.68
N TYR A 20 -19.35 2.93 3.82
CA TYR A 20 -18.22 2.22 4.41
C TYR A 20 -18.56 0.75 4.70
N GLU A 21 -19.66 0.49 5.37
CA GLU A 21 -20.10 -0.87 5.72
C GLU A 21 -20.34 -1.75 4.49
N ARG A 22 -20.85 -1.15 3.41
CA ARG A 22 -21.08 -1.86 2.15
C ARG A 22 -19.79 -2.29 1.47
N TYR A 23 -18.74 -1.49 1.53
CA TYR A 23 -17.53 -1.68 0.73
C TYR A 23 -16.29 -2.12 1.52
N GLN A 24 -16.35 -2.17 2.85
CA GLN A 24 -15.17 -2.44 3.70
C GLN A 24 -14.42 -3.74 3.37
N ASP A 25 -15.13 -4.79 2.96
CA ASP A 25 -14.54 -6.09 2.66
C ASP A 25 -14.54 -6.43 1.18
N LYS A 26 -14.87 -5.47 0.32
CA LYS A 26 -14.95 -5.72 -1.11
C LYS A 26 -13.66 -5.36 -1.84
N THR A 27 -13.39 -6.14 -2.89
CA THR A 27 -12.31 -5.85 -3.83
C THR A 27 -12.88 -5.11 -5.03
N PHE A 28 -12.27 -4.00 -5.39
CA PHE A 28 -12.60 -3.22 -6.57
C PHE A 28 -11.58 -3.48 -7.66
N ILE A 29 -12.02 -3.51 -8.91
CA ILE A 29 -11.12 -3.52 -10.05
C ILE A 29 -11.25 -2.15 -10.69
N VAL A 30 -10.16 -1.37 -10.70
CA VAL A 30 -10.19 0.04 -11.11
C VAL A 30 -9.08 0.31 -12.13
N PRO A 31 -9.43 0.82 -13.32
CA PRO A 31 -8.44 1.26 -14.30
C PRO A 31 -7.83 2.59 -13.85
N CYS A 32 -6.51 2.62 -13.70
CA CYS A 32 -5.77 3.79 -13.27
C CYS A 32 -4.28 3.65 -13.61
N LYS A 33 -3.54 4.72 -13.42
CA LYS A 33 -2.09 4.71 -13.61
C LYS A 33 -1.39 5.38 -12.45
N LEU A 34 -0.17 4.96 -12.19
CA LEU A 34 0.67 5.54 -11.14
C LEU A 34 1.19 6.90 -11.60
N SER A 35 1.02 7.90 -10.74
CA SER A 35 1.60 9.22 -10.94
C SER A 35 2.93 9.34 -10.22
N LYS A 36 3.86 10.08 -10.81
CA LYS A 36 5.16 10.35 -10.19
C LYS A 36 5.10 11.40 -9.07
N THR A 37 3.96 12.02 -8.86
CA THR A 37 3.82 13.17 -7.95
C THR A 37 4.06 12.80 -6.49
N LEU A 38 3.51 11.66 -6.05
CA LEU A 38 3.78 11.09 -4.74
C LEU A 38 4.27 9.66 -4.95
N PHE A 39 5.44 9.38 -4.46
CA PHE A 39 6.00 8.04 -4.44
C PHE A 39 6.87 7.93 -3.20
N ASP A 40 6.35 7.25 -2.18
CA ASP A 40 7.03 7.04 -0.91
C ASP A 40 7.31 5.55 -0.71
N PHE A 41 8.57 5.23 -0.53
CA PHE A 41 9.05 3.87 -0.34
C PHE A 41 9.71 3.73 1.02
N ARG A 42 9.17 2.83 1.84
CA ARG A 42 9.67 2.58 3.19
C ARG A 42 9.71 1.10 3.48
N PHE A 43 10.37 0.77 4.58
CA PHE A 43 10.32 -0.57 5.18
C PHE A 43 9.37 -0.55 6.36
N GLU A 44 8.51 -1.56 6.43
CA GLU A 44 7.60 -1.74 7.55
C GLU A 44 7.87 -3.10 8.17
N LYS A 45 7.92 -3.13 9.51
CA LYS A 45 8.11 -4.37 10.24
C LYS A 45 6.86 -5.24 10.10
N VAL A 46 7.04 -6.48 9.69
CA VAL A 46 5.95 -7.45 9.63
C VAL A 46 5.51 -7.79 11.05
N ARG A 47 4.26 -7.49 11.37
CA ARG A 47 3.65 -7.93 12.60
C ARG A 47 3.29 -9.39 12.44
N SER A 48 3.96 -10.28 13.18
CA SER A 48 3.52 -11.65 13.31
C SER A 48 2.15 -11.64 14.00
N GLY A 49 1.11 -11.90 13.25
CA GLY A 49 -0.27 -11.76 13.70
C GLY A 49 -0.75 -12.78 14.71
N LYS A 50 0.10 -13.66 15.16
CA LYS A 50 -0.19 -14.60 16.24
C LYS A 50 1.07 -14.75 17.08
N LYS A 51 1.03 -14.17 18.27
CA LYS A 51 1.87 -14.67 19.34
C LYS A 51 1.48 -16.13 19.50
N ASP A 52 2.34 -17.01 19.05
CA ASP A 52 2.19 -18.42 19.30
C ASP A 52 2.24 -18.61 20.81
N LYS A 53 1.09 -18.80 21.42
CA LYS A 53 0.96 -19.08 22.85
C LYS A 53 1.35 -20.52 23.21
N SER A 54 1.83 -21.28 22.25
CA SER A 54 2.57 -22.49 22.56
C SER A 54 3.87 -22.09 23.21
N GLY A 55 3.77 -21.41 24.33
CA GLY A 55 4.84 -21.01 25.19
C GLY A 55 5.45 -22.19 25.91
N SER A 56 5.82 -23.17 25.18
CA SER A 56 6.88 -24.04 25.62
C SER A 56 8.09 -23.13 25.78
N GLY A 57 8.45 -22.79 26.99
CA GLY A 57 9.62 -22.02 27.31
C GLY A 57 10.87 -22.71 26.83
N SER A 58 11.07 -22.80 25.56
CA SER A 58 12.32 -23.22 24.98
C SER A 58 13.31 -22.10 25.22
N ARG A 59 14.05 -22.26 26.29
CA ARG A 59 15.24 -21.48 26.58
C ARG A 59 16.21 -21.70 25.42
N GLY A 60 16.56 -20.65 24.70
CA GLY A 60 17.38 -20.74 23.52
C GLY A 60 16.61 -20.34 22.26
N GLU A 61 15.55 -19.62 22.44
CA GLU A 61 14.91 -18.93 21.34
C GLU A 61 15.95 -18.06 20.64
N LYS A 62 16.37 -18.53 19.51
CA LYS A 62 17.04 -17.69 18.52
C LYS A 62 16.16 -16.47 18.38
N LYS A 63 16.71 -15.30 18.68
CA LYS A 63 16.01 -14.04 18.40
C LYS A 63 15.40 -14.15 17.02
N LYS A 64 14.06 -14.24 16.95
CA LYS A 64 13.38 -14.26 15.68
C LYS A 64 13.87 -13.06 14.90
N SER A 65 14.54 -13.29 13.77
CA SER A 65 14.99 -12.23 12.89
C SER A 65 13.78 -11.39 12.53
N LYS A 66 13.82 -10.10 12.83
CA LYS A 66 12.78 -9.16 12.47
C LYS A 66 12.61 -9.19 10.97
N GLN A 67 11.40 -9.49 10.50
CA GLN A 67 11.08 -9.46 9.09
C GLN A 67 10.46 -8.12 8.73
N TYR A 68 10.77 -7.67 7.53
CA TYR A 68 10.26 -6.41 6.98
C TYR A 68 9.56 -6.67 5.66
N GLU A 69 8.64 -5.79 5.34
CA GLU A 69 7.99 -5.74 4.04
C GLU A 69 8.15 -4.34 3.44
N PHE A 70 7.96 -4.23 2.13
CA PHE A 70 7.94 -2.93 1.48
C PHE A 70 6.63 -2.22 1.80
N CYS A 71 6.72 -0.95 2.12
CA CYS A 71 5.59 -0.06 2.25
C CYS A 71 5.71 1.02 1.17
N LEU A 72 4.93 0.85 0.12
CA LEU A 72 4.90 1.78 -0.98
C LEU A 72 3.58 2.55 -0.98
N THR A 73 3.65 3.86 -0.93
CA THR A 73 2.51 4.74 -1.11
C THR A 73 2.73 5.61 -2.34
N ALA A 74 1.75 5.68 -3.19
CA ALA A 74 1.83 6.44 -4.43
C ALA A 74 0.49 7.08 -4.76
N HIS A 75 0.53 8.12 -5.59
CA HIS A 75 -0.68 8.65 -6.21
C HIS A 75 -1.06 7.80 -7.41
N LEU A 76 -2.34 7.43 -7.46
CA LEU A 76 -2.96 6.88 -8.64
C LEU A 76 -3.80 7.95 -9.32
N THR A 77 -3.69 8.02 -10.63
CA THR A 77 -4.41 8.98 -11.47
C THR A 77 -5.40 8.22 -12.35
N GLY A 78 -6.59 8.77 -12.46
CA GLY A 78 -7.60 8.22 -13.34
C GLY A 78 -8.50 9.31 -13.88
N THR A 79 -9.26 8.95 -14.90
CA THR A 79 -10.17 9.89 -15.58
C THR A 79 -11.45 10.07 -14.77
N VAL A 80 -11.81 11.31 -14.55
CA VAL A 80 -13.11 11.73 -13.99
C VAL A 80 -13.83 12.63 -14.99
N ARG A 81 -15.05 13.00 -14.67
CA ARG A 81 -15.90 13.78 -15.59
C ARG A 81 -15.24 15.07 -16.12
N ASP A 82 -14.49 15.76 -15.27
CA ASP A 82 -13.90 17.06 -15.57
C ASP A 82 -12.38 17.00 -15.76
N GLY A 83 -11.82 15.87 -16.16
CA GLY A 83 -10.39 15.70 -16.40
C GLY A 83 -9.80 14.52 -15.64
N ASP A 84 -8.60 14.68 -15.13
CA ASP A 84 -7.93 13.66 -14.33
C ASP A 84 -7.97 14.03 -12.85
N ALA A 85 -8.12 13.02 -12.00
CA ALA A 85 -8.05 13.17 -10.55
C ALA A 85 -7.05 12.18 -9.97
N ARG A 86 -6.66 12.42 -8.73
CA ARG A 86 -5.67 11.59 -8.03
C ARG A 86 -6.24 11.08 -6.72
N ILE A 87 -5.81 9.88 -6.35
CA ILE A 87 -6.02 9.33 -5.02
C ILE A 87 -4.69 8.79 -4.50
N SER A 88 -4.53 8.77 -3.20
CA SER A 88 -3.40 8.14 -2.56
C SER A 88 -3.70 6.66 -2.33
N ALA A 89 -2.77 5.80 -2.68
CA ALA A 89 -2.92 4.35 -2.51
C ALA A 89 -1.64 3.74 -1.95
N ARG A 90 -1.82 2.71 -1.12
CA ARG A 90 -0.74 1.85 -0.66
C ARG A 90 -0.69 0.61 -1.55
N PHE A 91 0.50 0.18 -1.93
CA PHE A 91 0.70 -1.07 -2.65
C PHE A 91 1.08 -2.17 -1.66
N ALA A 92 0.42 -3.32 -1.73
CA ALA A 92 0.81 -4.49 -0.96
C ALA A 92 2.25 -4.88 -1.34
N SER A 93 3.05 -5.25 -0.36
CA SER A 93 4.47 -5.58 -0.58
C SER A 93 4.67 -6.61 -1.68
N ARG A 94 3.85 -7.66 -1.71
CA ARG A 94 3.94 -8.73 -2.72
C ARG A 94 3.79 -8.25 -4.16
N ILE A 95 3.11 -7.12 -4.38
CA ILE A 95 2.92 -6.55 -5.72
C ILE A 95 4.20 -5.91 -6.24
N VAL A 96 4.96 -5.31 -5.36
CA VAL A 96 6.16 -4.56 -5.73
C VAL A 96 7.45 -5.36 -5.56
N GLU A 97 7.47 -6.37 -4.71
CA GLU A 97 8.66 -7.20 -4.47
C GLU A 97 9.32 -7.73 -5.75
N PRO A 98 8.57 -8.17 -6.79
CA PRO A 98 9.19 -8.66 -8.03
C PRO A 98 10.07 -7.64 -8.77
N PHE A 99 9.86 -6.36 -8.51
CA PHE A 99 10.63 -5.28 -9.15
C PHE A 99 11.94 -4.96 -8.45
N TYR A 100 12.12 -5.49 -7.25
CA TYR A 100 13.36 -5.33 -6.47
C TYR A 100 14.16 -6.63 -6.51
N SER A 101 15.45 -6.51 -6.74
CA SER A 101 16.35 -7.67 -6.84
C SER A 101 16.65 -8.33 -5.51
N VAL A 102 16.26 -7.70 -4.41
CA VAL A 102 16.52 -8.16 -3.04
C VAL A 102 15.23 -8.13 -2.24
N ARG A 103 15.02 -9.13 -1.39
CA ARG A 103 13.86 -9.18 -0.49
C ARG A 103 13.86 -8.01 0.50
N PRO A 104 12.69 -7.60 1.00
CA PRO A 104 12.59 -6.45 1.92
C PRO A 104 13.49 -6.57 3.15
N THR A 105 13.52 -7.71 3.80
CA THR A 105 14.35 -7.93 4.99
C THR A 105 15.83 -7.82 4.65
N ASP A 106 16.26 -8.40 3.54
CA ASP A 106 17.65 -8.38 3.10
C ASP A 106 18.08 -6.97 2.65
N LEU A 107 17.20 -6.26 1.96
CA LEU A 107 17.48 -4.88 1.55
C LEU A 107 17.60 -3.95 2.76
N ARG A 108 16.73 -4.13 3.75
CA ARG A 108 16.81 -3.38 5.00
C ARG A 108 18.12 -3.63 5.73
N LYS A 109 18.54 -4.87 5.79
CA LYS A 109 19.82 -5.25 6.40
C LYS A 109 21.00 -4.62 5.63
N MET A 110 20.95 -4.70 4.32
CA MET A 110 21.95 -4.07 3.44
C MET A 110 21.99 -2.55 3.65
N HIS A 111 20.86 -1.91 3.90
CA HIS A 111 20.78 -0.48 4.15
C HIS A 111 21.57 -0.07 5.40
N LYS A 112 21.69 -0.96 6.39
CA LYS A 112 22.51 -0.73 7.57
C LYS A 112 24.01 -0.99 7.32
N GLU A 113 24.32 -1.96 6.47
CA GLU A 113 25.70 -2.40 6.21
C GLU A 113 26.37 -1.64 5.06
N ASP A 114 25.62 -1.41 4.00
CA ASP A 114 26.08 -0.71 2.78
C ASP A 114 24.94 0.15 2.24
N ARG A 115 24.78 1.31 2.81
CA ARG A 115 23.67 2.23 2.52
C ARG A 115 23.63 2.66 1.06
N GLU A 116 24.79 2.92 0.48
CA GLU A 116 24.90 3.39 -0.90
C GLU A 116 24.40 2.35 -1.89
N ARG A 117 24.83 1.09 -1.72
CA ARG A 117 24.37 -0.02 -2.55
C ARG A 117 22.88 -0.29 -2.38
N ALA A 118 22.39 -0.25 -1.14
CA ALA A 118 20.98 -0.43 -0.85
C ALA A 118 20.12 0.65 -1.50
N ASN A 119 20.52 1.90 -1.42
CA ASN A 119 19.84 3.02 -2.07
C ASN A 119 19.81 2.86 -3.59
N LYS A 120 20.89 2.39 -4.19
CA LYS A 120 20.95 2.11 -5.62
C LYS A 120 19.92 1.05 -6.03
N LEU A 121 19.88 -0.08 -5.31
CA LEU A 121 18.95 -1.17 -5.59
C LEU A 121 17.49 -0.73 -5.37
N ALA A 122 17.24 0.04 -4.32
CA ALA A 122 15.91 0.58 -4.06
C ALA A 122 15.47 1.55 -5.17
N SER A 123 16.37 2.41 -5.63
CA SER A 123 16.10 3.34 -6.74
C SER A 123 15.81 2.61 -8.05
N GLU A 124 16.57 1.58 -8.37
CA GLU A 124 16.35 0.75 -9.56
C GLU A 124 14.98 0.06 -9.52
N GLY A 125 14.63 -0.53 -8.41
CA GLY A 125 13.34 -1.18 -8.22
C GLY A 125 12.17 -0.19 -8.30
N SER A 126 12.31 0.95 -7.67
CA SER A 126 11.30 2.02 -7.68
C SER A 126 11.08 2.57 -9.10
N THR A 127 12.14 2.72 -9.88
CA THR A 127 12.04 3.12 -11.29
C THR A 127 11.26 2.09 -12.10
N GLN A 128 11.46 0.81 -11.86
CA GLN A 128 10.71 -0.25 -12.53
C GLN A 128 9.22 -0.25 -12.14
N VAL A 129 8.91 -0.02 -10.87
CA VAL A 129 7.52 0.10 -10.39
C VAL A 129 6.83 1.27 -11.09
N ILE A 130 7.47 2.42 -11.14
CA ILE A 130 6.93 3.62 -11.80
C ILE A 130 6.70 3.35 -13.30
N SER A 131 7.62 2.66 -13.95
CA SER A 131 7.48 2.30 -15.36
C SER A 131 6.31 1.32 -15.60
N GLU A 132 6.22 0.27 -14.77
CA GLU A 132 5.20 -0.77 -14.93
C GLU A 132 3.78 -0.23 -14.71
N PHE A 133 3.57 0.60 -13.71
CA PHE A 133 2.27 1.13 -13.36
C PHE A 133 2.01 2.54 -13.89
N GLY A 134 2.93 3.09 -14.67
CA GLY A 134 2.81 4.40 -15.28
C GLY A 134 1.80 4.47 -16.42
N ASP A 135 1.48 3.32 -17.03
CA ASP A 135 0.43 3.20 -18.04
C ASP A 135 -0.87 2.70 -17.41
N LEU A 136 -1.97 2.89 -18.12
CA LEU A 136 -3.29 2.48 -17.65
C LEU A 136 -3.33 0.97 -17.40
N THR A 137 -3.62 0.61 -16.17
CA THR A 137 -3.67 -0.78 -15.71
C THR A 137 -4.87 -0.97 -14.80
N SER A 138 -5.54 -2.12 -14.89
CA SER A 138 -6.59 -2.48 -13.95
C SER A 138 -5.98 -2.99 -12.66
N LEU A 139 -6.20 -2.29 -11.58
CA LEU A 139 -5.68 -2.64 -10.26
C LEU A 139 -6.80 -3.12 -9.35
N HIS A 140 -6.54 -4.20 -8.64
CA HIS A 140 -7.44 -4.70 -7.59
C HIS A 140 -7.12 -3.96 -6.29
N MET A 141 -8.14 -3.39 -5.68
CA MET A 141 -7.99 -2.56 -4.48
C MET A 141 -9.02 -2.92 -3.42
N LYS A 142 -8.66 -2.64 -2.18
CA LYS A 142 -9.57 -2.72 -1.03
C LYS A 142 -9.45 -1.44 -0.20
N LEU A 143 -10.48 -1.16 0.59
CA LEU A 143 -10.39 -0.11 1.59
C LEU A 143 -9.37 -0.50 2.64
N LEU A 144 -8.47 0.42 2.96
CA LEU A 144 -7.40 0.20 3.93
C LEU A 144 -7.86 0.45 5.37
N LEU A 145 -8.94 1.20 5.55
CA LEU A 145 -9.48 1.52 6.87
C LEU A 145 -10.10 0.29 7.54
N SER A 146 -9.60 -0.06 8.72
CA SER A 146 -10.26 -1.02 9.59
C SER A 146 -11.52 -0.41 10.20
N ALA A 147 -12.46 -1.24 10.66
CA ALA A 147 -13.65 -0.77 11.35
C ALA A 147 -13.30 0.07 12.60
N LYS A 148 -12.28 -0.34 13.35
CA LYS A 148 -11.78 0.39 14.50
C LYS A 148 -11.34 1.80 14.15
N ASP A 149 -10.53 1.94 13.10
CA ASP A 149 -10.01 3.23 12.66
C ASP A 149 -11.12 4.11 12.07
N TYR A 150 -12.03 3.51 11.34
CA TYR A 150 -13.16 4.22 10.77
C TYR A 150 -14.07 4.82 11.85
N TYR A 151 -14.43 4.03 12.85
CA TYR A 151 -15.32 4.50 13.94
C TYR A 151 -14.61 5.45 14.90
N ALA A 152 -13.29 5.41 15.00
CA ALA A 152 -12.52 6.36 15.79
C ALA A 152 -12.51 7.76 15.20
N GLN A 153 -12.75 7.91 13.89
CA GLN A 153 -12.82 9.18 13.14
C GLN A 153 -11.55 10.05 13.19
N SER A 154 -10.83 10.04 14.30
CA SER A 154 -9.62 10.86 14.52
C SER A 154 -8.44 10.51 13.61
N SER A 155 -8.42 9.30 13.06
CA SER A 155 -7.35 8.82 12.18
C SER A 155 -7.68 8.96 10.69
N LEU A 156 -8.86 9.47 10.35
CA LEU A 156 -9.24 9.64 8.94
C LEU A 156 -8.51 10.82 8.32
N PRO A 157 -7.89 10.64 7.14
CA PRO A 157 -7.22 11.74 6.47
C PRO A 157 -8.23 12.79 5.98
N ASP A 158 -7.82 14.05 5.95
CA ASP A 158 -8.66 15.15 5.49
C ASP A 158 -8.86 15.14 3.98
N THR A 159 -7.91 14.58 3.24
CA THR A 159 -7.95 14.50 1.78
C THR A 159 -7.68 13.09 1.29
N ILE A 160 -8.18 12.76 0.11
CA ILE A 160 -7.99 11.43 -0.50
C ILE A 160 -6.72 11.34 -1.35
N ASP A 161 -6.04 12.45 -1.59
CA ASP A 161 -4.80 12.55 -2.36
C ASP A 161 -3.59 12.99 -1.51
N GLY A 162 -3.71 12.93 -0.19
CA GLY A 162 -2.64 13.27 0.73
C GLY A 162 -1.64 12.14 0.94
N SER A 163 -0.85 12.24 2.00
CA SER A 163 0.18 11.23 2.33
C SER A 163 -0.39 9.96 2.98
N THR A 164 -1.63 10.00 3.45
CA THR A 164 -2.29 8.85 4.10
C THR A 164 -3.25 8.19 3.13
N PRO A 165 -2.99 6.96 2.67
CA PRO A 165 -3.86 6.28 1.72
C PRO A 165 -5.10 5.70 2.38
N LEU A 166 -6.21 5.68 1.63
CA LEU A 166 -7.46 5.03 2.04
C LEU A 166 -7.69 3.68 1.38
N VAL A 167 -6.90 3.37 0.37
CA VAL A 167 -7.00 2.10 -0.37
C VAL A 167 -5.66 1.40 -0.44
N ILE A 168 -5.71 0.08 -0.52
CA ILE A 168 -4.53 -0.75 -0.76
C ILE A 168 -4.71 -1.52 -2.06
N VAL A 169 -3.70 -1.46 -2.92
CA VAL A 169 -3.62 -2.26 -4.14
C VAL A 169 -3.16 -3.66 -3.74
N THR A 170 -3.97 -4.66 -4.03
CA THR A 170 -3.74 -6.05 -3.61
C THR A 170 -3.35 -6.97 -4.75
N ASP A 171 -3.65 -6.60 -5.99
CA ASP A 171 -3.32 -7.40 -7.16
C ASP A 171 -3.44 -6.55 -8.43
N VAL A 172 -2.92 -7.10 -9.52
CA VAL A 172 -2.99 -6.49 -10.85
C VAL A 172 -3.95 -7.31 -11.69
N GLY A 173 -4.97 -6.65 -12.23
CA GLY A 173 -5.90 -7.26 -13.18
C GLY A 173 -5.24 -7.39 -14.55
N ARG A 174 -5.25 -8.60 -15.08
CA ARG A 174 -4.79 -8.87 -16.45
C ARG A 174 -5.95 -9.28 -17.32
#